data_e48ccf6284fb6da78d0dd2340d3cb055
#
_entry.id   e48ccf6284fb6da78d0dd2340d3cb055
#
_cell.length_a   1.000
_cell.length_b   1.000
_cell.length_c   1.000
_cell.angle_alpha   90.00
_cell.angle_beta   90.00
_cell.angle_gamma   90.00
#
_symmetry.space_group_name_H-M   'P 1'
#
loop_
_entity.id
_entity.type
_entity.pdbx_description
1 polymer ?
#
loop_
_entity_poly.entity_id
_entity_poly.type
_entity_poly.pdbx_seq_one_letter_code
_entity_poly.pdbx_strand_id
1 'polypeptide(L)'
;YGVSVEDIVEHNPGTENGIKRGLVLNIPQKVVSQVVDTVAVDSSLIVDTLAVPEKVKMTDPKSEINVALFFPFNFAKVTPASKTDANTEKFVEFYQGMLVAVDSLKKTNLSVNLRVYDSGKTDADVRKLLGGEELKSMDVLIGPAYTSQIKALSEFAKANNVKLIVPFSSRSEETKVNPNIFQINTPRKESAAVIAEKFSKTFKDKNIVLIRFGKPEYNDEKILGD
;
A
#
# COMPACT_ATOMS: atom_id res chain seq x y z
N TYR A 1 19.36 -5.60 0.96
CA TYR A 1 20.05 -5.91 2.22
C TYR A 1 21.30 -5.03 2.44
N GLY A 2 21.77 -4.27 1.43
CA GLY A 2 22.89 -3.32 1.55
C GLY A 2 24.24 -3.93 1.89
N VAL A 3 24.41 -5.22 1.67
CA VAL A 3 25.66 -5.96 1.88
C VAL A 3 26.36 -6.23 0.54
N SER A 4 27.68 -6.20 0.51
CA SER A 4 28.46 -6.52 -0.69
C SER A 4 28.53 -8.02 -0.95
N VAL A 5 28.96 -8.42 -2.14
CA VAL A 5 29.16 -9.83 -2.48
C VAL A 5 30.28 -10.41 -1.62
N GLU A 6 31.31 -9.63 -1.36
CA GLU A 6 32.46 -9.98 -0.51
C GLU A 6 32.01 -10.26 0.92
N ASP A 7 31.15 -9.40 1.51
CA ASP A 7 30.58 -9.60 2.85
C ASP A 7 29.78 -10.92 2.94
N ILE A 8 29.04 -11.26 1.86
CA ILE A 8 28.28 -12.52 1.81
C ILE A 8 29.21 -13.72 1.72
N VAL A 9 30.24 -13.67 0.90
CA VAL A 9 31.22 -14.78 0.74
C VAL A 9 31.98 -15.01 2.04
N GLU A 10 32.41 -13.96 2.73
CA GLU A 10 33.11 -14.04 4.02
C GLU A 10 32.30 -14.77 5.09
N HIS A 11 30.96 -14.52 5.10
CA HIS A 11 30.05 -15.15 6.06
C HIS A 11 29.50 -16.50 5.61
N ASN A 12 29.86 -16.97 4.41
CA ASN A 12 29.41 -18.24 3.83
C ASN A 12 30.55 -18.97 3.12
N PRO A 13 31.51 -19.56 3.86
CA PRO A 13 32.63 -20.29 3.27
C PRO A 13 32.13 -21.38 2.30
N GLY A 14 32.76 -21.47 1.14
CA GLY A 14 32.39 -22.41 0.07
C GLY A 14 31.47 -21.81 -1.02
N THR A 15 31.19 -20.51 -0.96
CA THR A 15 30.43 -19.79 -1.98
C THR A 15 31.29 -18.98 -2.95
N GLU A 16 32.60 -19.04 -2.83
CA GLU A 16 33.59 -18.30 -3.64
C GLU A 16 33.46 -18.58 -5.14
N ASN A 17 33.02 -19.80 -5.49
CA ASN A 17 32.82 -20.25 -6.88
C ASN A 17 31.36 -20.27 -7.33
N GLY A 18 30.48 -19.60 -6.56
CA GLY A 18 29.05 -19.46 -6.87
C GLY A 18 28.12 -20.19 -5.89
N ILE A 19 26.84 -19.84 -5.97
CA ILE A 19 25.79 -20.33 -5.07
C ILE A 19 25.04 -21.49 -5.73
N LYS A 20 24.88 -22.60 -5.01
CA LYS A 20 24.10 -23.75 -5.49
C LYS A 20 22.62 -23.62 -5.04
N ARG A 21 21.70 -24.11 -5.87
CA ARG A 21 20.27 -24.13 -5.56
C ARG A 21 20.02 -24.88 -4.25
N GLY A 22 19.32 -24.26 -3.32
CA GLY A 22 18.97 -24.84 -2.01
C GLY A 22 19.97 -24.53 -0.89
N LEU A 23 21.03 -23.78 -1.17
CA LEU A 23 21.96 -23.33 -0.13
C LEU A 23 21.30 -22.23 0.71
N VAL A 24 21.37 -22.37 2.03
CA VAL A 24 20.96 -21.31 2.97
C VAL A 24 22.16 -20.42 3.21
N LEU A 25 21.99 -19.12 2.97
CA LEU A 25 23.04 -18.12 3.15
C LEU A 25 22.83 -17.34 4.45
N ASN A 26 23.91 -17.12 5.17
CA ASN A 26 23.97 -16.17 6.27
C ASN A 26 24.27 -14.78 5.70
N ILE A 27 23.30 -13.87 5.79
CA ILE A 27 23.47 -12.49 5.34
C ILE A 27 23.80 -11.63 6.56
N PRO A 28 25.01 -11.03 6.66
CA PRO A 28 25.35 -10.18 7.78
C PRO A 28 24.48 -8.93 7.77
N GLN A 29 23.86 -8.60 8.90
CA GLN A 29 23.18 -7.31 9.06
C GLN A 29 24.23 -6.24 9.33
N LYS A 30 24.46 -5.34 8.37
CA LYS A 30 25.13 -4.07 8.67
C LYS A 30 24.19 -3.25 9.54
N VAL A 31 24.50 -3.10 10.81
CA VAL A 31 23.91 -2.05 11.64
C VAL A 31 24.45 -0.73 11.09
N VAL A 32 23.71 -0.11 10.21
CA VAL A 32 23.97 1.26 9.79
C VAL A 32 23.58 2.13 11.00
N SER A 33 24.56 2.48 11.81
CA SER A 33 24.43 3.64 12.69
C SER A 33 24.26 4.84 11.77
N GLN A 34 23.01 5.23 11.52
CA GLN A 34 22.72 6.50 10.87
C GLN A 34 23.22 7.58 11.82
N VAL A 35 24.39 8.11 11.54
CA VAL A 35 24.70 9.47 11.90
C VAL A 35 23.72 10.32 11.09
N VAL A 36 22.69 10.80 11.77
CA VAL A 36 21.78 11.80 11.21
C VAL A 36 22.60 13.06 11.10
N ASP A 37 23.24 13.28 9.93
CA ASP A 37 23.64 14.61 9.52
C ASP A 37 22.34 15.41 9.41
N THR A 38 22.08 16.23 10.41
CA THR A 38 21.05 17.24 10.39
C THR A 38 21.40 18.24 9.30
N VAL A 39 20.95 17.97 8.08
CA VAL A 39 20.82 19.01 7.07
C VAL A 39 19.77 19.97 7.61
N ALA A 40 20.20 21.15 8.00
CA ALA A 40 19.32 22.24 8.37
C ALA A 40 18.40 22.52 7.18
N VAL A 41 17.19 22.03 7.24
CA VAL A 41 16.13 22.41 6.31
C VAL A 41 15.69 23.81 6.72
N ASP A 42 15.94 24.79 5.84
CA ASP A 42 15.47 26.16 5.98
C ASP A 42 13.94 26.14 6.21
N SER A 43 13.54 26.55 7.42
CA SER A 43 12.16 26.49 7.91
C SER A 43 11.23 27.53 7.26
N SER A 44 11.68 28.26 6.24
CA SER A 44 10.93 29.37 5.63
C SER A 44 9.94 28.95 4.53
N LEU A 45 9.83 27.65 4.18
CA LEU A 45 8.92 27.15 3.14
C LEU A 45 7.85 26.18 3.63
N ILE A 46 7.60 26.13 4.93
CA ILE A 46 6.41 25.43 5.43
C ILE A 46 5.25 26.42 5.38
N VAL A 47 4.57 26.46 4.24
CA VAL A 47 3.28 27.13 4.14
C VAL A 47 2.31 26.38 5.07
N ASP A 48 1.98 27.11 6.11
CA ASP A 48 0.96 26.87 7.12
C ASP A 48 -0.38 26.50 6.48
N THR A 49 -0.70 25.20 6.35
CA THR A 49 -2.07 24.73 6.15
C THR A 49 -2.21 23.22 6.42
N LEU A 50 -1.65 22.74 7.51
CA LEU A 50 -2.19 21.53 8.13
C LEU A 50 -2.33 21.85 9.61
N ALA A 51 -3.57 22.14 10.02
CA ALA A 51 -3.94 22.07 11.42
C ALA A 51 -3.42 20.72 11.93
N VAL A 52 -2.40 20.77 12.79
CA VAL A 52 -1.89 19.58 13.47
C VAL A 52 -3.10 18.99 14.19
N PRO A 53 -3.55 17.79 13.84
CA PRO A 53 -4.68 17.21 14.55
C PRO A 53 -4.28 17.15 16.01
N GLU A 54 -5.15 17.70 16.85
CA GLU A 54 -5.08 17.63 18.29
C GLU A 54 -4.59 16.22 18.68
N LYS A 55 -3.55 16.14 19.54
CA LYS A 55 -2.92 14.87 19.94
C LYS A 55 -4.03 13.87 20.22
N VAL A 56 -4.22 12.93 19.30
CA VAL A 56 -5.13 11.80 19.51
C VAL A 56 -4.64 11.13 20.77
N LYS A 57 -5.44 11.17 21.83
CA LYS A 57 -5.19 10.38 23.03
C LYS A 57 -5.08 8.94 22.54
N MET A 58 -3.86 8.40 22.53
CA MET A 58 -3.68 6.99 22.28
C MET A 58 -4.41 6.27 23.42
N THR A 59 -5.54 5.68 23.09
CA THR A 59 -6.16 4.66 23.94
C THR A 59 -5.15 3.54 24.11
N ASP A 60 -5.15 2.86 25.24
CA ASP A 60 -4.27 1.72 25.52
C ASP A 60 -4.25 0.79 24.29
N PRO A 61 -3.06 0.40 23.81
CA PRO A 61 -2.96 -0.38 22.59
C PRO A 61 -3.74 -1.68 22.77
N LYS A 62 -4.71 -1.92 21.90
CA LYS A 62 -5.40 -3.21 21.86
C LYS A 62 -4.36 -4.30 21.65
N SER A 63 -4.41 -5.33 22.48
CA SER A 63 -3.58 -6.53 22.28
C SER A 63 -4.06 -7.41 21.11
N GLU A 64 -5.26 -7.13 20.61
CA GLU A 64 -5.91 -7.87 19.52
C GLU A 64 -6.60 -6.91 18.54
N ILE A 65 -6.36 -7.09 17.24
CA ILE A 65 -6.96 -6.30 16.18
C ILE A 65 -7.66 -7.23 15.18
N ASN A 66 -8.91 -6.91 14.86
CA ASN A 66 -9.69 -7.62 13.85
C ASN A 66 -9.57 -6.91 12.50
N VAL A 67 -9.04 -7.60 11.50
CA VAL A 67 -8.77 -7.08 10.17
C VAL A 67 -9.55 -7.85 9.13
N ALA A 68 -10.25 -7.17 8.22
CA ALA A 68 -10.91 -7.76 7.08
C ALA A 68 -10.21 -7.33 5.78
N LEU A 69 -9.80 -8.29 4.96
CA LEU A 69 -9.16 -8.08 3.66
C LEU A 69 -10.17 -8.32 2.52
N PHE A 70 -10.34 -7.33 1.65
CA PHE A 70 -11.28 -7.36 0.53
C PHE A 70 -10.54 -7.32 -0.81
N PHE A 71 -10.29 -8.50 -1.42
CA PHE A 71 -9.67 -8.59 -2.74
C PHE A 71 -10.39 -9.57 -3.64
N PRO A 72 -10.31 -9.38 -4.97
CA PRO A 72 -10.98 -10.24 -5.96
C PRO A 72 -10.17 -11.50 -6.24
N PHE A 73 -10.21 -12.45 -5.34
CA PHE A 73 -9.50 -13.73 -5.43
C PHE A 73 -10.11 -14.68 -6.46
N ASN A 74 -11.39 -14.46 -6.85
CA ASN A 74 -12.13 -15.30 -7.79
C ASN A 74 -12.18 -16.78 -7.37
N PHE A 75 -12.35 -17.09 -6.10
CA PHE A 75 -12.34 -18.46 -5.57
C PHE A 75 -13.28 -19.40 -6.30
N ALA A 76 -14.44 -18.92 -6.72
CA ALA A 76 -15.42 -19.72 -7.47
C ALA A 76 -14.91 -20.22 -8.83
N LYS A 77 -13.85 -19.63 -9.38
CA LYS A 77 -13.26 -19.98 -10.68
C LYS A 77 -11.97 -20.78 -10.56
N VAL A 78 -11.44 -20.91 -9.34
CA VAL A 78 -10.20 -21.64 -9.10
C VAL A 78 -10.51 -23.13 -9.00
N THR A 79 -10.00 -23.91 -9.94
CA THR A 79 -10.00 -25.36 -9.90
C THR A 79 -8.55 -25.86 -9.90
N PRO A 80 -8.27 -27.09 -9.42
CA PRO A 80 -6.90 -27.62 -9.42
C PRO A 80 -6.23 -27.62 -10.80
N ALA A 81 -7.02 -27.61 -11.86
CA ALA A 81 -6.56 -27.60 -13.27
C ALA A 81 -6.55 -26.19 -13.91
N SER A 82 -7.12 -25.18 -13.25
CA SER A 82 -7.18 -23.83 -13.80
C SER A 82 -5.88 -23.08 -13.56
N LYS A 83 -5.37 -22.41 -14.61
CA LYS A 83 -4.32 -21.40 -14.41
C LYS A 83 -4.97 -20.17 -13.77
N THR A 84 -4.41 -19.72 -12.66
CA THR A 84 -4.77 -18.45 -12.02
C THR A 84 -4.46 -17.31 -13.00
N ASP A 85 -5.37 -16.36 -13.16
CA ASP A 85 -5.06 -15.18 -13.95
C ASP A 85 -4.03 -14.28 -13.22
N ALA A 86 -3.22 -13.55 -13.98
CA ALA A 86 -2.13 -12.74 -13.43
C ALA A 86 -2.60 -11.65 -12.44
N ASN A 87 -3.85 -11.23 -12.50
CA ASN A 87 -4.40 -10.26 -11.54
C ASN A 87 -4.73 -10.94 -10.22
N THR A 88 -5.35 -12.10 -10.27
CA THR A 88 -5.64 -12.91 -9.07
C THR A 88 -4.33 -13.29 -8.36
N GLU A 89 -3.29 -13.65 -9.11
CA GLU A 89 -1.98 -13.99 -8.57
C GLU A 89 -1.36 -12.85 -7.73
N LYS A 90 -1.43 -11.61 -8.22
CA LYS A 90 -0.97 -10.42 -7.46
C LYS A 90 -1.70 -10.24 -6.13
N PHE A 91 -2.99 -10.54 -6.06
CA PHE A 91 -3.74 -10.44 -4.81
C PHE A 91 -3.40 -11.57 -3.84
N VAL A 92 -3.09 -12.75 -4.36
CA VAL A 92 -2.56 -13.86 -3.56
C VAL A 92 -1.18 -13.52 -3.00
N GLU A 93 -0.29 -12.95 -3.81
CA GLU A 93 1.02 -12.47 -3.36
C GLU A 93 0.90 -11.39 -2.27
N PHE A 94 -0.02 -10.43 -2.44
CA PHE A 94 -0.29 -9.43 -1.40
C PHE A 94 -0.78 -10.08 -0.10
N TYR A 95 -1.69 -11.06 -0.20
CA TYR A 95 -2.16 -11.82 0.95
C TYR A 95 -1.03 -12.58 1.66
N GLN A 96 -0.13 -13.20 0.90
CA GLN A 96 1.06 -13.85 1.46
C GLN A 96 1.94 -12.85 2.22
N GLY A 97 2.15 -11.65 1.66
CA GLY A 97 2.84 -10.55 2.34
C GLY A 97 2.16 -10.14 3.65
N MET A 98 0.82 -10.09 3.67
CA MET A 98 0.06 -9.84 4.90
C MET A 98 0.26 -10.92 5.95
N LEU A 99 0.29 -12.19 5.57
CA LEU A 99 0.55 -13.28 6.52
C LEU A 99 1.93 -13.14 7.17
N VAL A 100 2.95 -12.75 6.41
CA VAL A 100 4.29 -12.45 6.95
C VAL A 100 4.25 -11.28 7.93
N ALA A 101 3.50 -10.22 7.60
CA ALA A 101 3.34 -9.07 8.48
C ALA A 101 2.62 -9.46 9.79
N VAL A 102 1.53 -10.23 9.71
CA VAL A 102 0.79 -10.73 10.87
C VAL A 102 1.70 -11.59 11.78
N ASP A 103 2.53 -12.45 11.19
CA ASP A 103 3.47 -13.26 11.97
C ASP A 103 4.53 -12.40 12.67
N SER A 104 5.00 -11.35 11.99
CA SER A 104 5.93 -10.39 12.58
C SER A 104 5.33 -9.61 13.74
N LEU A 105 4.06 -9.23 13.65
CA LEU A 105 3.35 -8.50 14.69
C LEU A 105 3.14 -9.33 15.97
N LYS A 106 3.01 -10.64 15.88
CA LYS A 106 2.96 -11.53 17.05
C LYS A 106 4.15 -11.35 17.98
N LYS A 107 5.32 -11.02 17.44
CA LYS A 107 6.54 -10.76 18.21
C LYS A 107 6.47 -9.48 19.04
N THR A 108 5.51 -8.60 18.76
CA THR A 108 5.27 -7.33 19.47
C THR A 108 4.10 -7.41 20.44
N ASN A 109 3.65 -8.62 20.80
CA ASN A 109 2.48 -8.88 21.63
C ASN A 109 1.14 -8.35 21.03
N LEU A 110 1.11 -8.13 19.73
CA LEU A 110 -0.10 -7.77 18.99
C LEU A 110 -0.64 -8.99 18.25
N SER A 111 -1.85 -9.41 18.59
CA SER A 111 -2.59 -10.45 17.88
C SER A 111 -3.42 -9.82 16.75
N VAL A 112 -3.38 -10.41 15.56
CA VAL A 112 -4.19 -9.97 14.43
C VAL A 112 -5.08 -11.11 13.97
N ASN A 113 -6.39 -10.91 14.06
CA ASN A 113 -7.40 -11.80 13.48
C ASN A 113 -7.69 -11.34 12.06
N LEU A 114 -7.07 -12.00 11.08
CA LEU A 114 -7.26 -11.68 9.67
C LEU A 114 -8.39 -12.52 9.07
N ARG A 115 -9.44 -11.85 8.59
CA ARG A 115 -10.52 -12.44 7.78
C ARG A 115 -10.38 -12.02 6.35
N VAL A 116 -10.56 -12.95 5.42
CA VAL A 116 -10.36 -12.72 3.98
C VAL A 116 -11.67 -12.90 3.23
N TYR A 117 -12.03 -11.90 2.45
CA TYR A 117 -13.25 -11.86 1.66
C TYR A 117 -12.93 -11.73 0.18
N ASP A 118 -13.55 -12.59 -0.65
CA ASP A 118 -13.51 -12.44 -2.11
C ASP A 118 -14.45 -11.32 -2.53
N SER A 119 -13.89 -10.13 -2.77
CA SER A 119 -14.66 -8.93 -3.04
C SER A 119 -15.31 -8.88 -4.42
N GLY A 120 -15.04 -9.88 -5.27
CA GLY A 120 -15.45 -9.78 -6.67
C GLY A 120 -14.89 -8.55 -7.36
N LYS A 121 -15.57 -8.10 -8.43
CA LYS A 121 -15.10 -6.96 -9.24
C LYS A 121 -16.04 -5.75 -9.22
N THR A 122 -17.26 -5.91 -8.72
CA THR A 122 -18.30 -4.88 -8.79
C THR A 122 -18.64 -4.30 -7.41
N ASP A 123 -19.22 -3.10 -7.40
CA ASP A 123 -19.77 -2.50 -6.18
C ASP A 123 -20.84 -3.39 -5.53
N ALA A 124 -21.67 -4.05 -6.34
CA ALA A 124 -22.71 -4.95 -5.86
C ALA A 124 -22.15 -6.15 -5.09
N ASP A 125 -21.01 -6.70 -5.55
CA ASP A 125 -20.34 -7.83 -4.87
C ASP A 125 -19.93 -7.43 -3.45
N VAL A 126 -19.31 -6.26 -3.31
CA VAL A 126 -18.88 -5.75 -2.00
C VAL A 126 -20.08 -5.43 -1.12
N ARG A 127 -21.13 -4.76 -1.64
CA ARG A 127 -22.34 -4.45 -0.85
C ARG A 127 -23.00 -5.70 -0.30
N LYS A 128 -23.00 -6.79 -1.04
CA LYS A 128 -23.53 -8.08 -0.57
C LYS A 128 -22.73 -8.60 0.64
N LEU A 129 -21.41 -8.48 0.62
CA LEU A 129 -20.54 -8.88 1.74
C LEU A 129 -20.76 -7.98 2.97
N LEU A 130 -20.91 -6.67 2.76
CA LEU A 130 -21.09 -5.68 3.84
C LEU A 130 -22.40 -5.84 4.62
N GLY A 131 -23.32 -6.69 4.17
CA GLY A 131 -24.50 -7.10 4.93
C GLY A 131 -24.21 -8.03 6.11
N GLY A 132 -23.00 -8.57 6.23
CA GLY A 132 -22.62 -9.46 7.34
C GLY A 132 -22.39 -8.69 8.65
N GLU A 133 -23.03 -9.13 9.72
CA GLU A 133 -22.91 -8.49 11.05
C GLU A 133 -21.47 -8.56 11.62
N GLU A 134 -20.72 -9.60 11.27
CA GLU A 134 -19.36 -9.81 11.72
C GLU A 134 -18.40 -8.68 11.27
N LEU A 135 -18.71 -8.00 10.17
CA LEU A 135 -17.88 -6.90 9.66
C LEU A 135 -17.98 -5.64 10.53
N LYS A 136 -19.05 -5.46 11.27
CA LYS A 136 -19.21 -4.34 12.20
C LYS A 136 -18.25 -4.42 13.39
N SER A 137 -17.74 -5.61 13.71
CA SER A 137 -16.78 -5.84 14.78
C SER A 137 -15.31 -5.71 14.34
N MET A 138 -15.06 -5.39 13.06
CA MET A 138 -13.72 -5.18 12.55
C MET A 138 -13.15 -3.83 13.03
N ASP A 139 -11.86 -3.80 13.28
CA ASP A 139 -11.13 -2.58 13.57
C ASP A 139 -10.63 -1.92 12.29
N VAL A 140 -10.23 -2.76 11.31
CA VAL A 140 -9.63 -2.31 10.05
C VAL A 140 -10.16 -3.12 8.87
N LEU A 141 -10.52 -2.43 7.79
CA LEU A 141 -10.76 -3.00 6.47
C LEU A 141 -9.58 -2.67 5.56
N ILE A 142 -9.07 -3.62 4.81
CA ILE A 142 -7.99 -3.42 3.83
C ILE A 142 -8.51 -3.78 2.44
N GLY A 143 -8.39 -2.88 1.54
CA GLY A 143 -8.93 -2.96 0.18
C GLY A 143 -9.76 -1.72 -0.16
N PRO A 144 -10.54 -1.79 -1.21
CA PRO A 144 -10.62 -2.83 -2.23
C PRO A 144 -9.48 -2.72 -3.27
N ALA A 145 -9.46 -3.67 -4.20
CA ALA A 145 -8.57 -3.59 -5.36
C ALA A 145 -9.08 -2.60 -6.43
N TYR A 146 -10.39 -2.48 -6.58
CA TYR A 146 -11.01 -1.66 -7.62
C TYR A 146 -11.61 -0.37 -7.07
N THR A 147 -11.34 0.74 -7.76
CA THR A 147 -11.84 2.08 -7.37
C THR A 147 -13.36 2.14 -7.27
N SER A 148 -14.09 1.40 -8.13
CA SER A 148 -15.55 1.34 -8.10
C SER A 148 -16.15 0.85 -6.78
N GLN A 149 -15.40 0.08 -6.02
CA GLN A 149 -15.83 -0.51 -4.74
C GLN A 149 -15.52 0.37 -3.53
N ILE A 150 -14.68 1.41 -3.69
CA ILE A 150 -14.21 2.25 -2.57
C ILE A 150 -15.38 2.94 -1.88
N LYS A 151 -16.36 3.44 -2.64
CA LYS A 151 -17.50 4.16 -2.08
C LYS A 151 -18.32 3.31 -1.11
N ALA A 152 -18.61 2.07 -1.48
CA ALA A 152 -19.37 1.16 -0.61
C ALA A 152 -18.63 0.87 0.71
N LEU A 153 -17.33 0.60 0.64
CA LEU A 153 -16.50 0.38 1.83
C LEU A 153 -16.33 1.66 2.65
N SER A 154 -16.25 2.82 2.00
CA SER A 154 -16.20 4.12 2.67
C SER A 154 -17.47 4.39 3.47
N GLU A 155 -18.64 4.21 2.88
CA GLU A 155 -19.93 4.36 3.54
C GLU A 155 -20.04 3.46 4.76
N PHE A 156 -19.66 2.19 4.63
CA PHE A 156 -19.64 1.22 5.72
C PHE A 156 -18.66 1.62 6.84
N ALA A 157 -17.43 1.97 6.47
CA ALA A 157 -16.39 2.38 7.41
C ALA A 157 -16.82 3.60 8.24
N LYS A 158 -17.48 4.57 7.60
CA LYS A 158 -18.02 5.76 8.27
C LYS A 158 -19.15 5.42 9.23
N ALA A 159 -20.11 4.59 8.77
CA ALA A 159 -21.29 4.23 9.56
C ALA A 159 -20.94 3.41 10.80
N ASN A 160 -19.90 2.59 10.75
CA ASN A 160 -19.50 1.67 11.83
C ASN A 160 -18.22 2.11 12.56
N ASN A 161 -17.68 3.29 12.24
CA ASN A 161 -16.41 3.80 12.80
C ASN A 161 -15.22 2.84 12.64
N VAL A 162 -15.17 2.08 11.54
CA VAL A 162 -14.09 1.17 11.19
C VAL A 162 -13.07 1.91 10.32
N LYS A 163 -11.78 1.61 10.45
CA LYS A 163 -10.74 2.20 9.59
C LYS A 163 -10.66 1.46 8.26
N LEU A 164 -10.57 2.19 7.15
CA LEU A 164 -10.44 1.64 5.81
C LEU A 164 -9.08 2.03 5.22
N ILE A 165 -8.25 1.05 4.91
CA ILE A 165 -6.98 1.23 4.21
C ILE A 165 -7.16 0.86 2.74
N VAL A 166 -6.91 1.82 1.83
CA VAL A 166 -7.00 1.66 0.37
C VAL A 166 -5.59 1.53 -0.21
N PRO A 167 -5.13 0.30 -0.56
CA PRO A 167 -3.72 0.08 -0.91
C PRO A 167 -3.36 0.47 -2.35
N PHE A 168 -4.28 0.38 -3.30
CA PHE A 168 -3.92 0.47 -4.73
C PHE A 168 -4.42 1.70 -5.46
N SER A 169 -5.44 2.38 -4.95
CA SER A 169 -5.98 3.57 -5.62
C SER A 169 -5.18 4.82 -5.28
N SER A 170 -4.93 5.66 -6.29
CA SER A 170 -4.44 7.03 -6.14
C SER A 170 -5.50 8.08 -6.53
N ARG A 171 -6.74 7.64 -6.80
CA ARG A 171 -7.82 8.47 -7.37
C ARG A 171 -9.05 8.56 -6.49
N SER A 172 -8.97 8.16 -5.22
CA SER A 172 -10.11 8.22 -4.33
C SER A 172 -10.32 9.64 -3.82
N GLU A 173 -11.50 10.19 -4.04
CA GLU A 173 -11.93 11.46 -3.43
C GLU A 173 -12.56 11.23 -2.04
N GLU A 174 -12.82 9.98 -1.66
CA GLU A 174 -13.45 9.61 -0.40
C GLU A 174 -12.62 10.00 0.83
N THR A 175 -11.30 10.07 0.69
CA THR A 175 -10.38 10.51 1.75
C THR A 175 -10.65 11.95 2.22
N LYS A 176 -11.26 12.78 1.36
CA LYS A 176 -11.57 14.18 1.69
C LYS A 176 -12.82 14.33 2.55
N VAL A 177 -13.70 13.33 2.51
CA VAL A 177 -15.03 13.39 3.14
C VAL A 177 -15.22 12.37 4.25
N ASN A 178 -14.33 11.42 4.38
CA ASN A 178 -14.37 10.38 5.39
C ASN A 178 -13.03 10.24 6.13
N PRO A 179 -12.96 10.66 7.40
CA PRO A 179 -11.72 10.63 8.20
C PRO A 179 -11.27 9.20 8.56
N ASN A 180 -12.10 8.20 8.30
CA ASN A 180 -11.76 6.81 8.57
C ASN A 180 -10.99 6.15 7.41
N ILE A 181 -10.73 6.87 6.29
CA ILE A 181 -10.03 6.32 5.13
C ILE A 181 -8.56 6.74 5.12
N PHE A 182 -7.71 5.75 4.88
CA PHE A 182 -6.27 5.92 4.69
C PHE A 182 -5.90 5.37 3.32
N GLN A 183 -5.42 6.23 2.43
CA GLN A 183 -4.93 5.85 1.12
C GLN A 183 -3.41 5.75 1.16
N ILE A 184 -2.86 4.60 0.71
CA ILE A 184 -1.41 4.37 0.74
C ILE A 184 -0.72 5.14 -0.40
N ASN A 185 -1.32 5.09 -1.61
CA ASN A 185 -0.75 5.79 -2.75
C ASN A 185 -1.07 7.29 -2.69
N THR A 186 -0.06 8.12 -2.84
CA THR A 186 -0.24 9.57 -2.92
C THR A 186 -1.25 9.93 -4.02
N PRO A 187 -2.23 10.80 -3.76
CA PRO A 187 -3.17 11.27 -4.78
C PRO A 187 -2.42 11.85 -5.98
N ARG A 188 -2.87 11.51 -7.17
CA ARG A 188 -2.19 11.88 -8.40
C ARG A 188 -2.04 13.39 -8.59
N LYS A 189 -3.05 14.16 -8.16
CA LYS A 189 -3.01 15.62 -8.19
C LYS A 189 -1.91 16.21 -7.30
N GLU A 190 -1.67 15.61 -6.15
CA GLU A 190 -0.63 16.06 -5.21
C GLU A 190 0.77 15.71 -5.71
N SER A 191 0.94 14.53 -6.33
CA SER A 191 2.21 14.13 -6.91
C SER A 191 2.55 14.87 -8.21
N ALA A 192 1.55 15.36 -8.96
CA ALA A 192 1.75 15.99 -10.24
C ALA A 192 2.64 17.25 -10.14
N ALA A 193 2.42 18.12 -9.15
CA ALA A 193 3.22 19.32 -8.96
C ALA A 193 4.70 19.00 -8.70
N VAL A 194 4.96 17.99 -7.85
CA VAL A 194 6.32 17.54 -7.54
C VAL A 194 6.99 16.90 -8.76
N ILE A 195 6.23 16.12 -9.53
CA ILE A 195 6.73 15.50 -10.77
C ILE A 195 7.06 16.57 -11.80
N ALA A 196 6.16 17.55 -12.01
CA ALA A 196 6.37 18.65 -12.96
C ALA A 196 7.60 19.48 -12.60
N GLU A 197 7.78 19.83 -11.32
CA GLU A 197 8.95 20.55 -10.83
C GLU A 197 10.24 19.76 -11.08
N LYS A 198 10.28 18.50 -10.69
CA LYS A 198 11.46 17.64 -10.92
C LYS A 198 11.75 17.46 -12.40
N PHE A 199 10.71 17.27 -13.21
CA PHE A 199 10.82 17.12 -14.65
C PHE A 199 11.42 18.39 -15.27
N SER A 200 10.88 19.57 -14.95
CA SER A 200 11.38 20.87 -15.43
C SER A 200 12.83 21.10 -15.06
N LYS A 201 13.23 20.79 -13.82
CA LYS A 201 14.63 20.92 -13.37
C LYS A 201 15.57 19.95 -14.11
N THR A 202 15.12 18.69 -14.29
CA THR A 202 15.96 17.64 -14.89
C THR A 202 16.18 17.86 -16.39
N PHE A 203 15.17 18.39 -17.09
CA PHE A 203 15.16 18.53 -18.53
C PHE A 203 15.21 19.98 -19.01
N LYS A 204 15.64 20.91 -18.15
CA LYS A 204 15.68 22.34 -18.41
C LYS A 204 16.30 22.72 -19.75
N ASP A 205 17.38 22.03 -20.15
CA ASP A 205 18.15 22.33 -21.36
C ASP A 205 17.88 21.30 -22.49
N LYS A 206 16.75 20.61 -22.45
CA LYS A 206 16.35 19.60 -23.43
C LYS A 206 15.14 20.06 -24.25
N ASN A 207 15.13 19.70 -25.52
CA ASN A 207 13.94 19.80 -26.35
C ASN A 207 12.98 18.67 -25.99
N ILE A 208 11.77 19.03 -25.53
CA ILE A 208 10.78 18.07 -25.07
C ILE A 208 9.69 17.96 -26.13
N VAL A 209 9.36 16.72 -26.51
CA VAL A 209 8.24 16.40 -27.39
C VAL A 209 7.18 15.66 -26.59
N LEU A 210 6.02 16.27 -26.41
CA LEU A 210 4.87 15.65 -25.75
C LEU A 210 3.96 15.00 -26.79
N ILE A 211 3.85 13.66 -26.74
CA ILE A 211 2.94 12.90 -27.62
C ILE A 211 1.70 12.58 -26.81
N ARG A 212 0.54 13.08 -27.22
CA ARG A 212 -0.75 12.85 -26.56
C ARG A 212 -1.63 11.91 -27.37
N PHE A 213 -2.26 10.96 -26.71
CA PHE A 213 -3.30 10.13 -27.28
C PHE A 213 -4.65 10.82 -27.07
N GLY A 214 -5.42 11.05 -28.12
CA GLY A 214 -6.70 11.77 -28.06
C GLY A 214 -7.86 11.02 -27.39
N LYS A 215 -7.58 10.08 -26.48
CA LYS A 215 -8.60 9.30 -25.79
C LYS A 215 -8.89 9.86 -24.39
N PRO A 216 -10.19 9.97 -23.99
CA PRO A 216 -10.58 10.52 -22.69
C PRO A 216 -9.97 9.82 -21.47
N GLU A 217 -9.69 8.55 -21.59
CA GLU A 217 -9.08 7.74 -20.50
C GLU A 217 -7.65 8.18 -20.14
N TYR A 218 -6.97 8.93 -21.01
CA TYR A 218 -5.63 9.47 -20.78
C TYR A 218 -5.62 10.96 -20.43
N ASN A 219 -6.77 11.52 -20.03
CA ASN A 219 -6.89 12.95 -19.66
C ASN A 219 -6.06 13.36 -18.43
N ASP A 220 -5.55 12.39 -17.67
CA ASP A 220 -4.62 12.68 -16.57
C ASP A 220 -3.32 13.35 -17.05
N GLU A 221 -3.01 13.23 -18.35
CA GLU A 221 -1.86 13.87 -18.98
C GLU A 221 -1.99 15.40 -19.06
N LYS A 222 -3.21 15.94 -18.96
CA LYS A 222 -3.43 17.39 -18.88
C LYS A 222 -2.74 18.03 -17.68
N ILE A 223 -2.62 17.30 -16.58
CA ILE A 223 -1.99 17.79 -15.35
C ILE A 223 -0.48 18.06 -15.51
N LEU A 224 0.16 17.40 -16.46
CA LEU A 224 1.59 17.55 -16.76
C LEU A 224 1.87 18.49 -17.93
N GLY A 225 0.85 18.90 -18.67
CA GLY A 225 0.99 19.63 -19.93
C GLY A 225 0.53 21.10 -19.88
N ASP A 226 0.01 21.56 -18.76
CA ASP A 226 -0.29 22.96 -18.45
C ASP A 226 0.83 23.55 -17.57
#